data_c1c87bef480e2e82e614b860130abd23
#
_entry.id   c1c87bef480e2e82e614b860130abd23
#
_cell.length_a   1.000
_cell.length_b   1.000
_cell.length_c   1.000
_cell.angle_alpha   90.00
_cell.angle_beta   90.00
_cell.angle_gamma   90.00
#
_symmetry.space_group_name_H-M   'P 1'
#
loop_
_entity.id
_entity.type
_entity.pdbx_description
1 polymer ?
#
loop_
_entity_poly.entity_id
_entity_poly.type
_entity_poly.pdbx_seq_one_letter_code
_entity_poly.pdbx_strand_id
1 'polypeptide(L)'
;MNALKETKKKHLLAILKYLYLHNSSTMNELVGNLQLSQPSIRNMVRILQEKQLIQEVGNDLSSGGRCPTRFALNEKNYLILCLYIQVDKIIYQVRGFSEIKKEDTLFYQGEEELKKIIRQLVDKNDVHCCQIAVEGIVYEDEYVTDHQNILKKHHWVKDIKKEIDLPIQLQNDVKMIHQGCY
;
A
#
# COMPACT_ATOMS: atom_id res chain seq x y z
N MET A 1 9.02 11.98 22.74
CA MET A 1 9.33 10.70 22.02
C MET A 1 8.50 10.47 20.77
N ASN A 2 7.29 11.02 20.62
CA ASN A 2 6.41 10.88 19.44
C ASN A 2 6.91 11.67 18.20
N ALA A 3 7.37 12.91 18.35
CA ALA A 3 7.75 13.79 17.24
C ALA A 3 8.92 13.25 16.38
N LEU A 4 9.94 12.65 17.00
CA LEU A 4 11.08 12.04 16.31
C LEU A 4 10.67 10.80 15.49
N LYS A 5 9.72 10.00 15.99
CA LYS A 5 9.16 8.86 15.25
C LYS A 5 8.34 9.32 14.05
N GLU A 6 7.56 10.38 14.20
CA GLU A 6 6.77 11.02 13.14
C GLU A 6 7.66 11.60 12.04
N THR A 7 8.70 12.35 12.41
CA THR A 7 9.67 12.92 11.45
C THR A 7 10.38 11.82 10.66
N LYS A 8 10.80 10.74 11.34
CA LYS A 8 11.43 9.59 10.71
C LYS A 8 10.46 8.92 9.71
N LYS A 9 9.19 8.73 10.08
CA LYS A 9 8.16 8.18 9.21
C LYS A 9 7.94 9.04 7.96
N LYS A 10 7.88 10.36 8.12
CA LYS A 10 7.74 11.31 7.00
C LYS A 10 8.91 11.19 6.01
N HIS A 11 10.15 11.10 6.50
CA HIS A 11 11.32 10.94 5.63
C HIS A 11 11.33 9.61 4.88
N LEU A 12 10.98 8.49 5.55
CA LEU A 12 10.86 7.18 4.90
C LEU A 12 9.81 7.21 3.78
N LEU A 13 8.62 7.79 4.06
CA LEU A 13 7.56 7.95 3.07
C LEU A 13 7.98 8.86 1.91
N ALA A 14 8.73 9.93 2.17
CA ALA A 14 9.24 10.81 1.11
C ALA A 14 10.17 10.07 0.14
N ILE A 15 11.07 9.21 0.65
CA ILE A 15 11.94 8.38 -0.18
C ILE A 15 11.11 7.39 -1.00
N LEU A 16 10.18 6.66 -0.37
CA LEU A 16 9.32 5.69 -1.09
C LEU A 16 8.50 6.37 -2.18
N LYS A 17 7.90 7.53 -1.89
CA LYS A 17 7.15 8.32 -2.86
C LYS A 17 8.03 8.80 -4.02
N TYR A 18 9.24 9.24 -3.73
CA TYR A 18 10.19 9.67 -4.76
C TYR A 18 10.55 8.51 -5.68
N LEU A 19 10.89 7.34 -5.13
CA LEU A 19 11.20 6.13 -5.90
C LEU A 19 10.00 5.64 -6.72
N TYR A 20 8.78 5.74 -6.18
CA TYR A 20 7.56 5.41 -6.92
C TYR A 20 7.37 6.29 -8.16
N LEU A 21 7.60 7.61 -8.03
CA LEU A 21 7.41 8.58 -9.12
C LEU A 21 8.53 8.54 -10.17
N HIS A 22 9.74 8.14 -9.78
CA HIS A 22 10.93 8.18 -10.65
C HIS A 22 11.50 6.81 -10.99
N ASN A 23 10.82 5.72 -10.60
CA ASN A 23 11.20 4.32 -10.77
C ASN A 23 12.48 3.91 -10.04
N SER A 24 13.54 4.71 -10.09
CA SER A 24 14.79 4.46 -9.37
C SER A 24 15.54 5.77 -9.09
N SER A 25 16.45 5.74 -8.12
CA SER A 25 17.26 6.90 -7.77
C SER A 25 18.59 6.51 -7.13
N THR A 26 19.59 7.33 -7.31
CA THR A 26 20.85 7.26 -6.54
C THR A 26 20.70 7.97 -5.19
N MET A 27 21.63 7.70 -4.28
CA MET A 27 21.66 8.38 -2.98
C MET A 27 21.85 9.89 -3.12
N ASN A 28 22.66 10.35 -4.08
CA ASN A 28 22.90 11.77 -4.34
C ASN A 28 21.67 12.49 -4.87
N GLU A 29 20.92 11.85 -5.77
CA GLU A 29 19.64 12.38 -6.28
C GLU A 29 18.61 12.51 -5.15
N LEU A 30 18.52 11.51 -4.25
CA LEU A 30 17.64 11.59 -3.08
C LEU A 30 18.03 12.75 -2.14
N VAL A 31 19.33 12.97 -1.89
CA VAL A 31 19.83 14.09 -1.08
C VAL A 31 19.42 15.42 -1.71
N GLY A 32 19.68 15.60 -3.01
CA GLY A 32 19.39 16.85 -3.72
C GLY A 32 17.89 17.17 -3.78
N ASN A 33 17.06 16.16 -4.06
CA ASN A 33 15.63 16.39 -4.29
C ASN A 33 14.80 16.44 -3.00
N LEU A 34 15.20 15.69 -1.96
CA LEU A 34 14.44 15.65 -0.69
C LEU A 34 14.94 16.67 0.33
N GLN A 35 16.01 17.40 0.05
CA GLN A 35 16.63 18.40 0.94
C GLN A 35 16.97 17.83 2.33
N LEU A 36 17.35 16.56 2.37
CA LEU A 36 17.78 15.87 3.59
C LEU A 36 19.30 15.69 3.57
N SER A 37 19.91 15.69 4.75
CA SER A 37 21.37 15.44 4.85
C SER A 37 21.74 14.04 4.38
N GLN A 38 22.93 13.89 3.79
CA GLN A 38 23.44 12.61 3.31
C GLN A 38 23.43 11.50 4.40
N PRO A 39 23.83 11.78 5.67
CA PRO A 39 23.69 10.78 6.74
C PRO A 39 22.25 10.35 7.00
N SER A 40 21.28 11.29 6.93
CA SER A 40 19.87 10.98 7.09
C SER A 40 19.36 10.07 5.97
N ILE A 41 19.65 10.41 4.71
CA ILE A 41 19.26 9.58 3.55
C ILE A 41 19.87 8.19 3.67
N ARG A 42 21.19 8.09 3.97
CA ARG A 42 21.87 6.79 4.15
C ARG A 42 21.20 5.92 5.21
N ASN A 43 20.85 6.49 6.36
CA ASN A 43 20.18 5.77 7.43
C ASN A 43 18.76 5.32 7.01
N MET A 44 17.99 6.17 6.31
CA MET A 44 16.66 5.83 5.83
C MET A 44 16.69 4.74 4.74
N VAL A 45 17.62 4.85 3.78
CA VAL A 45 17.82 3.83 2.73
C VAL A 45 18.16 2.48 3.36
N ARG A 46 19.08 2.44 4.34
CA ARG A 46 19.41 1.20 5.07
C ARG A 46 18.17 0.59 5.74
N ILE A 47 17.34 1.39 6.41
CA ILE A 47 16.12 0.91 7.06
C ILE A 47 15.13 0.35 6.03
N LEU A 48 14.99 1.01 4.87
CA LEU A 48 14.11 0.53 3.80
C LEU A 48 14.61 -0.76 3.17
N GLN A 49 15.93 -0.93 3.01
CA GLN A 49 16.56 -2.17 2.56
C GLN A 49 16.39 -3.31 3.57
N GLU A 50 16.66 -3.05 4.86
CA GLU A 50 16.43 -4.02 5.95
C GLU A 50 14.98 -4.51 6.01
N LYS A 51 14.03 -3.63 5.66
CA LYS A 51 12.60 -3.97 5.54
C LYS A 51 12.22 -4.55 4.18
N GLN A 52 13.18 -4.73 3.28
CA GLN A 52 12.96 -5.21 1.92
C GLN A 52 11.95 -4.39 1.09
N LEU A 53 11.73 -3.12 1.45
CA LEU A 53 10.86 -2.21 0.71
C LEU A 53 11.51 -1.61 -0.52
N ILE A 54 12.86 -1.55 -0.54
CA ILE A 54 13.66 -1.12 -1.68
C ILE A 54 14.80 -2.11 -1.94
N GLN A 55 15.29 -2.12 -3.17
CA GLN A 55 16.40 -2.95 -3.62
C GLN A 55 17.38 -2.16 -4.48
N GLU A 56 18.60 -2.68 -4.61
CA GLU A 56 19.58 -2.17 -5.58
C GLU A 56 19.25 -2.72 -6.96
N VAL A 57 19.19 -1.84 -7.97
CA VAL A 57 18.80 -2.21 -9.35
C VAL A 57 19.89 -1.97 -10.39
N GLY A 58 21.09 -1.65 -9.95
CA GLY A 58 22.24 -1.42 -10.81
C GLY A 58 23.04 -0.21 -10.39
N ASN A 59 23.98 0.17 -11.25
CA ASN A 59 24.83 1.33 -11.08
C ASN A 59 24.72 2.23 -12.29
N ASP A 60 24.88 3.53 -12.10
CA ASP A 60 24.97 4.48 -13.22
C ASP A 60 26.25 4.28 -14.01
N LEU A 61 26.27 4.75 -15.26
CA LEU A 61 27.48 4.79 -16.06
C LEU A 61 28.54 5.67 -15.37
N SER A 62 29.75 5.16 -15.23
CA SER A 62 30.84 5.89 -14.59
C SER A 62 31.31 7.04 -15.47
N SER A 63 31.36 8.24 -14.92
CA SER A 63 32.02 9.40 -15.52
C SER A 63 33.44 9.63 -14.99
N GLY A 64 34.09 8.54 -14.50
CA GLY A 64 35.48 8.62 -14.01
C GLY A 64 35.65 8.37 -12.50
N GLY A 65 34.75 7.64 -11.86
CA GLY A 65 34.77 7.26 -10.45
C GLY A 65 34.00 6.01 -10.14
N ARG A 66 33.74 5.70 -8.85
CA ARG A 66 32.90 4.59 -8.42
C ARG A 66 31.46 4.88 -8.88
N CYS A 67 30.89 3.96 -9.67
CA CYS A 67 29.52 4.05 -10.15
C CYS A 67 28.53 4.17 -8.98
N PRO A 68 27.65 5.19 -8.94
CA PRO A 68 26.64 5.31 -7.91
C PRO A 68 25.63 4.17 -8.02
N THR A 69 25.33 3.54 -6.90
CA THR A 69 24.27 2.53 -6.81
C THR A 69 22.90 3.18 -6.93
N ARG A 70 22.01 2.60 -7.75
CA ARG A 70 20.60 2.99 -7.86
C ARG A 70 19.72 2.10 -7.02
N PHE A 71 18.72 2.71 -6.40
CA PHE A 71 17.71 2.05 -5.58
C PHE A 71 16.35 2.19 -6.25
N ALA A 72 15.55 1.14 -6.17
CA ALA A 72 14.15 1.13 -6.63
C ALA A 72 13.24 0.46 -5.58
N LEU A 73 11.94 0.60 -5.71
CA LEU A 73 10.99 -0.15 -4.91
C LEU A 73 11.15 -1.65 -5.17
N ASN A 74 11.03 -2.46 -4.13
CA ASN A 74 11.11 -3.91 -4.24
C ASN A 74 9.72 -4.50 -4.51
N GLU A 75 9.33 -4.52 -5.76
CA GLU A 75 8.00 -4.95 -6.19
C GLU A 75 7.72 -6.44 -5.99
N LYS A 76 8.77 -7.26 -5.93
CA LYS A 76 8.62 -8.71 -5.79
C LYS A 76 8.20 -9.13 -4.38
N ASN A 77 8.61 -8.37 -3.38
CA ASN A 77 8.45 -8.71 -1.98
C ASN A 77 7.40 -7.87 -1.25
N TYR A 78 6.58 -7.08 -1.98
CA TYR A 78 5.53 -6.29 -1.35
C TYR A 78 4.27 -6.30 -2.19
N LEU A 79 3.36 -7.19 -1.83
CA LEU A 79 2.07 -7.34 -2.49
C LEU A 79 0.97 -6.69 -1.65
N ILE A 80 0.07 -6.01 -2.34
CA ILE A 80 -1.09 -5.33 -1.80
C ILE A 80 -2.34 -6.01 -2.34
N LEU A 81 -3.26 -6.38 -1.46
CA LEU A 81 -4.60 -6.79 -1.85
C LEU A 81 -5.50 -5.56 -1.85
N CYS A 82 -5.95 -5.15 -3.03
CA CYS A 82 -6.93 -4.09 -3.19
C CYS A 82 -8.30 -4.71 -3.44
N LEU A 83 -9.29 -4.37 -2.63
CA LEU A 83 -10.66 -4.85 -2.70
C LEU A 83 -11.60 -3.68 -2.94
N TYR A 84 -12.46 -3.78 -3.96
CA TYR A 84 -13.61 -2.90 -4.11
C TYR A 84 -14.87 -3.72 -3.85
N ILE A 85 -15.53 -3.40 -2.73
CA ILE A 85 -16.71 -4.12 -2.25
C ILE A 85 -17.96 -3.40 -2.72
N GLN A 86 -18.75 -4.07 -3.52
CA GLN A 86 -20.09 -3.66 -3.94
C GLN A 86 -21.15 -4.53 -3.25
N VAL A 87 -22.41 -4.34 -3.58
CA VAL A 87 -23.55 -4.99 -2.86
C VAL A 87 -23.48 -6.51 -2.87
N ASP A 88 -23.07 -7.10 -4.00
CA ASP A 88 -23.10 -8.55 -4.27
C ASP A 88 -21.79 -9.09 -4.85
N LYS A 89 -20.78 -8.23 -5.04
CA LYS A 89 -19.52 -8.62 -5.65
C LYS A 89 -18.31 -7.89 -5.07
N ILE A 90 -17.18 -8.53 -5.20
CA ILE A 90 -15.86 -8.00 -4.89
C ILE A 90 -15.07 -7.93 -6.20
N ILE A 91 -14.59 -6.78 -6.57
CA ILE A 91 -13.55 -6.62 -7.58
C ILE A 91 -12.23 -6.56 -6.79
N TYR A 92 -11.27 -7.42 -7.13
CA TYR A 92 -10.02 -7.41 -6.41
C TYR A 92 -8.81 -7.39 -7.33
N GLN A 93 -7.75 -6.77 -6.84
CA GLN A 93 -6.42 -6.78 -7.44
C GLN A 93 -5.39 -7.22 -6.41
N VAL A 94 -4.49 -8.13 -6.81
CA VAL A 94 -3.23 -8.37 -6.12
C VAL A 94 -2.15 -7.65 -6.92
N ARG A 95 -1.51 -6.67 -6.32
CA ARG A 95 -0.57 -5.81 -7.04
C ARG A 95 0.69 -5.52 -6.24
N GLY A 96 1.79 -5.29 -6.96
CA GLY A 96 2.96 -4.59 -6.44
C GLY A 96 2.75 -3.07 -6.46
N PHE A 97 3.82 -2.32 -6.39
CA PHE A 97 3.74 -0.85 -6.46
C PHE A 97 3.36 -0.34 -7.85
N SER A 98 3.85 -0.95 -8.92
CA SER A 98 3.61 -0.53 -10.32
C SER A 98 2.84 -1.55 -11.15
N GLU A 99 2.84 -2.84 -10.80
CA GLU A 99 2.23 -3.91 -11.58
C GLU A 99 1.05 -4.57 -10.88
N ILE A 100 -0.03 -4.79 -11.64
CA ILE A 100 -1.12 -5.68 -11.24
C ILE A 100 -0.68 -7.12 -11.58
N LYS A 101 -0.58 -7.98 -10.55
CA LYS A 101 -0.23 -9.39 -10.71
C LYS A 101 -1.44 -10.26 -11.00
N LYS A 102 -2.58 -9.87 -10.46
CA LYS A 102 -3.84 -10.59 -10.61
C LYS A 102 -5.02 -9.64 -10.41
N GLU A 103 -6.05 -9.83 -11.20
CA GLU A 103 -7.33 -9.14 -11.08
C GLU A 103 -8.46 -10.11 -11.37
N ASP A 104 -9.56 -10.02 -10.62
CA ASP A 104 -10.74 -10.84 -10.84
C ASP A 104 -11.96 -10.26 -10.11
N THR A 105 -13.13 -10.79 -10.40
CA THR A 105 -14.39 -10.45 -9.74
C THR A 105 -15.01 -11.70 -9.13
N LEU A 106 -15.38 -11.61 -7.85
CA LEU A 106 -16.03 -12.67 -7.10
C LEU A 106 -17.40 -12.19 -6.62
N PHE A 107 -18.39 -13.06 -6.65
CA PHE A 107 -19.72 -12.79 -6.11
C PHE A 107 -19.86 -13.37 -4.71
N TYR A 108 -20.69 -12.74 -3.87
CA TYR A 108 -20.94 -13.20 -2.50
C TYR A 108 -22.37 -12.94 -2.06
N GLN A 109 -22.84 -13.73 -1.10
CA GLN A 109 -24.14 -13.56 -0.46
C GLN A 109 -23.96 -13.37 1.04
N GLY A 110 -24.16 -12.11 1.49
CA GLY A 110 -24.05 -11.76 2.90
C GLY A 110 -22.64 -11.63 3.44
N GLU A 111 -22.54 -11.07 4.64
CA GLU A 111 -21.26 -10.65 5.24
C GLU A 111 -20.35 -11.83 5.63
N GLU A 112 -20.91 -12.99 5.96
CA GLU A 112 -20.11 -14.17 6.35
C GLU A 112 -19.34 -14.74 5.15
N GLU A 113 -19.99 -14.82 3.97
CA GLU A 113 -19.30 -15.27 2.77
C GLU A 113 -18.27 -14.24 2.30
N LEU A 114 -18.59 -12.94 2.38
CA LEU A 114 -17.65 -11.85 2.13
C LEU A 114 -16.37 -12.00 2.98
N LYS A 115 -16.53 -12.18 4.28
CA LYS A 115 -15.37 -12.36 5.20
C LYS A 115 -14.56 -13.60 4.84
N LYS A 116 -15.21 -14.71 4.50
CA LYS A 116 -14.56 -15.95 4.07
C LYS A 116 -13.72 -15.74 2.80
N ILE A 117 -14.26 -15.05 1.80
CA ILE A 117 -13.56 -14.74 0.56
C ILE A 117 -12.33 -13.87 0.84
N ILE A 118 -12.46 -12.84 1.67
CA ILE A 118 -11.33 -11.96 2.01
C ILE A 118 -10.20 -12.75 2.68
N ARG A 119 -10.50 -13.63 3.65
CA ARG A 119 -9.50 -14.51 4.28
C ARG A 119 -8.79 -15.38 3.25
N GLN A 120 -9.54 -16.03 2.36
CA GLN A 120 -8.97 -16.88 1.31
C GLN A 120 -8.06 -16.09 0.34
N LEU A 121 -8.44 -14.84 0.01
CA LEU A 121 -7.62 -13.99 -0.85
C LEU A 121 -6.31 -13.58 -0.16
N VAL A 122 -6.35 -13.28 1.13
CA VAL A 122 -5.16 -12.96 1.93
C VAL A 122 -4.23 -14.17 2.01
N ASP A 123 -4.74 -15.33 2.43
CA ASP A 123 -3.95 -16.54 2.64
C ASP A 123 -3.31 -17.06 1.33
N LYS A 124 -4.06 -16.97 0.22
CA LYS A 124 -3.62 -17.52 -1.07
C LYS A 124 -2.54 -16.68 -1.75
N ASN A 125 -2.48 -15.38 -1.48
CA ASN A 125 -1.68 -14.46 -2.29
C ASN A 125 -0.46 -13.88 -1.55
N ASP A 126 -0.20 -14.29 -0.30
CA ASP A 126 0.95 -13.83 0.51
C ASP A 126 1.09 -12.29 0.51
N VAL A 127 -0.01 -11.60 0.74
CA VAL A 127 -0.06 -10.15 0.70
C VAL A 127 0.40 -9.53 2.01
N HIS A 128 0.95 -8.32 1.94
CA HIS A 128 1.54 -7.62 3.09
C HIS A 128 0.62 -6.55 3.68
N CYS A 129 -0.39 -6.14 2.95
CA CYS A 129 -1.45 -5.26 3.43
C CYS A 129 -2.70 -5.41 2.56
N CYS A 130 -3.83 -4.96 3.08
CA CYS A 130 -5.11 -4.97 2.39
C CYS A 130 -5.70 -3.56 2.38
N GLN A 131 -6.12 -3.09 1.22
CA GLN A 131 -6.90 -1.87 1.04
C GLN A 131 -8.31 -2.25 0.63
N ILE A 132 -9.30 -1.71 1.33
CA ILE A 132 -10.71 -1.98 1.09
C ILE A 132 -11.39 -0.67 0.72
N ALA A 133 -11.95 -0.62 -0.49
CA ALA A 133 -12.83 0.42 -0.95
C ALA A 133 -14.28 -0.03 -0.83
N VAL A 134 -15.14 0.84 -0.35
CA VAL A 134 -16.59 0.60 -0.24
C VAL A 134 -17.37 1.81 -0.76
N GLU A 135 -18.54 1.55 -1.31
CA GLU A 135 -19.54 2.59 -1.56
C GLU A 135 -20.16 3.04 -0.23
N GLY A 136 -20.24 4.36 0.00
CA GLY A 136 -20.88 4.90 1.19
C GLY A 136 -19.97 5.75 2.07
N ILE A 137 -20.43 6.06 3.28
CA ILE A 137 -19.72 6.91 4.24
C ILE A 137 -18.91 6.04 5.18
N VAL A 138 -17.59 6.25 5.19
CA VAL A 138 -16.65 5.51 6.04
C VAL A 138 -16.29 6.34 7.26
N TYR A 139 -16.39 5.73 8.42
CA TYR A 139 -15.93 6.28 9.70
C TYR A 139 -15.11 5.20 10.45
N GLU A 140 -13.81 5.42 10.61
CA GLU A 140 -12.85 4.44 11.15
C GLU A 140 -12.90 3.10 10.39
N ASP A 141 -13.32 2.02 11.06
CA ASP A 141 -13.43 0.67 10.53
C ASP A 141 -14.88 0.23 10.28
N GLU A 142 -15.77 1.19 10.15
CA GLU A 142 -17.19 0.99 9.87
C GLU A 142 -17.60 1.82 8.65
N TYR A 143 -18.65 1.40 7.98
CA TYR A 143 -19.23 2.20 6.91
C TYR A 143 -20.75 2.06 6.84
N VAL A 144 -21.39 3.06 6.25
CA VAL A 144 -22.84 3.11 6.05
C VAL A 144 -23.11 3.20 4.55
N THR A 145 -23.89 2.29 4.05
CA THR A 145 -24.43 2.34 2.69
C THR A 145 -25.87 2.84 2.70
N ASP A 146 -26.26 3.54 1.64
CA ASP A 146 -27.64 3.92 1.37
C ASP A 146 -28.09 3.23 0.08
N HIS A 147 -28.95 2.22 0.21
CA HIS A 147 -29.57 1.57 -0.92
C HIS A 147 -31.08 1.73 -0.83
N GLN A 148 -31.68 2.42 -1.80
CA GLN A 148 -33.13 2.63 -1.90
C GLN A 148 -33.71 3.33 -0.65
N ASN A 149 -33.00 4.33 -0.10
CA ASN A 149 -33.32 5.04 1.16
C ASN A 149 -33.29 4.15 2.42
N ILE A 150 -32.58 3.04 2.38
CA ILE A 150 -32.34 2.18 3.54
C ILE A 150 -30.88 2.31 3.93
N LEU A 151 -30.64 2.98 5.06
CA LEU A 151 -29.30 3.09 5.65
C LEU A 151 -28.92 1.77 6.33
N LYS A 152 -27.84 1.17 5.88
CA LYS A 152 -27.28 -0.04 6.49
C LYS A 152 -25.87 0.22 7.02
N LYS A 153 -25.67 -0.05 8.31
CA LYS A 153 -24.36 0.04 8.95
C LYS A 153 -23.64 -1.31 8.91
N HIS A 154 -22.36 -1.27 8.54
CA HIS A 154 -21.53 -2.46 8.38
C HIS A 154 -20.35 -2.40 9.35
N HIS A 155 -20.10 -3.49 10.07
CA HIS A 155 -19.06 -3.61 11.11
C HIS A 155 -18.03 -4.71 10.82
N TRP A 156 -18.23 -5.52 9.79
CA TRP A 156 -17.45 -6.72 9.52
C TRP A 156 -15.94 -6.46 9.33
N VAL A 157 -15.55 -5.24 8.97
CA VAL A 157 -14.13 -4.88 8.84
C VAL A 157 -13.40 -4.97 10.17
N LYS A 158 -14.07 -4.59 11.28
CA LYS A 158 -13.52 -4.74 12.63
C LYS A 158 -13.25 -6.21 12.99
N ASP A 159 -14.10 -7.11 12.52
CA ASP A 159 -13.95 -8.54 12.79
C ASP A 159 -12.79 -9.10 11.98
N ILE A 160 -12.71 -8.80 10.69
CA ILE A 160 -11.58 -9.17 9.84
C ILE A 160 -10.23 -8.69 10.40
N LYS A 161 -10.17 -7.45 10.89
CA LYS A 161 -8.93 -6.90 11.50
C LYS A 161 -8.47 -7.62 12.78
N LYS A 162 -9.37 -8.28 13.49
CA LYS A 162 -9.02 -9.10 14.67
C LYS A 162 -8.46 -10.46 14.26
N GLU A 163 -8.87 -10.97 13.12
CA GLU A 163 -8.55 -12.32 12.65
C GLU A 163 -7.31 -12.36 11.76
N ILE A 164 -7.06 -11.30 11.00
CA ILE A 164 -5.98 -11.20 10.03
C ILE A 164 -4.90 -10.27 10.58
N ASP A 165 -3.70 -10.80 10.79
CA ASP A 165 -2.53 -10.03 11.26
C ASP A 165 -1.85 -9.29 10.10
N LEU A 166 -2.62 -8.44 9.41
CA LEU A 166 -2.14 -7.56 8.34
C LEU A 166 -2.68 -6.14 8.53
N PRO A 167 -1.93 -5.12 8.08
CA PRO A 167 -2.47 -3.77 7.98
C PRO A 167 -3.65 -3.74 7.00
N ILE A 168 -4.85 -3.44 7.50
CA ILE A 168 -6.07 -3.28 6.70
C ILE A 168 -6.53 -1.84 6.78
N GLN A 169 -6.70 -1.20 5.62
CA GLN A 169 -7.24 0.16 5.51
C GLN A 169 -8.60 0.13 4.81
N LEU A 170 -9.61 0.72 5.45
CA LEU A 170 -10.93 0.93 4.86
C LEU A 170 -11.05 2.37 4.39
N GLN A 171 -11.54 2.58 3.18
CA GLN A 171 -11.80 3.91 2.62
C GLN A 171 -13.07 3.91 1.76
N ASN A 172 -13.64 5.11 1.59
CA ASN A 172 -14.65 5.33 0.57
C ASN A 172 -14.01 5.26 -0.82
N ASP A 173 -14.73 4.71 -1.79
CA ASP A 173 -14.28 4.52 -3.18
C ASP A 173 -13.88 5.83 -3.86
N VAL A 174 -14.67 6.89 -3.73
CA VAL A 174 -14.36 8.23 -4.29
C VAL A 174 -13.02 8.76 -3.75
N LYS A 175 -12.74 8.55 -2.46
CA LYS A 175 -11.48 8.97 -1.85
C LYS A 175 -10.30 8.16 -2.39
N MET A 176 -10.47 6.87 -2.63
CA MET A 176 -9.44 6.02 -3.21
C MET A 176 -9.12 6.41 -4.67
N ILE A 177 -10.13 6.68 -5.48
CA ILE A 177 -9.97 7.17 -6.86
C ILE A 177 -9.18 8.49 -6.86
N HIS A 178 -9.54 9.42 -5.98
CA HIS A 178 -8.86 10.72 -5.88
C HIS A 178 -7.38 10.59 -5.46
N GLN A 179 -7.03 9.55 -4.71
CA GLN A 179 -5.65 9.26 -4.30
C GLN A 179 -4.85 8.48 -5.36
N GLY A 180 -5.44 8.17 -6.52
CA GLY A 180 -4.79 7.43 -7.60
C GLY A 180 -4.53 5.95 -7.28
N CYS A 181 -5.38 5.35 -6.46
CA CYS A 181 -5.26 3.94 -6.08
C CYS A 181 -6.03 2.97 -7.00
N TYR A 182 -6.47 3.47 -8.18
CA TYR A 182 -7.11 2.70 -9.25
C TYR A 182 -6.39 2.91 -10.56
#